data_cc2454fef0b522284c4e80ce73947f0e
#
_entry.id   cc2454fef0b522284c4e80ce73947f0e
#
_cell.length_a   1.000
_cell.length_b   1.000
_cell.length_c   1.000
_cell.angle_alpha   90.00
_cell.angle_beta   90.00
_cell.angle_gamma   90.00
#
_symmetry.space_group_name_H-M   'P 1'
#
loop_
_entity.id
_entity.type
_entity.pdbx_description
1 polymer ?
#
loop_
_entity_poly.entity_id
_entity_poly.type
_entity_poly.pdbx_seq_one_letter_code
_entity_poly.pdbx_strand_id
1 'polypeptide(L)'
;MLGAVIFTLIFPAGEMRSWAQGKNKQPPPDEPAQTPGFAISVTVPVVSVDVVVTDNNGTYLTGMKKENFRISEDNVTQSITNFAPSEAPITIVLLLEFSKLGYQFFASNAINWSAQFLNNLKPNDWVALETFNLRPNIEVDFTHNREELIGGLRQLVFPPFSESNLFDALGDVLDRMKDVKGKKSVLVLASGIDTFSRMNLDQIMRRVKETDATIFTVGVGEQYFIYAEASRSLGQGGSLVYAQAQNQLRTFSAMTGGRSWFPRFDGEIPSIMQDVATSLRNQYSMTYSPSNTNLDGKYRKIKVELVAPDGGPMTFTDQKGKKVKFQVYARQGYTAPKSNVAN
;
A
#
# COMPACT_ATOMS: atom_id res chain seq x y z
N MET A 1 0.21 -11.72 -67.83
CA MET A 1 0.17 -13.17 -68.08
C MET A 1 0.05 -13.86 -66.70
N LEU A 2 -1.08 -14.53 -66.53
CA LEU A 2 -1.44 -15.31 -65.35
C LEU A 2 -0.61 -16.60 -65.26
N GLY A 3 -0.26 -17.03 -64.08
CA GLY A 3 0.22 -18.34 -63.77
C GLY A 3 -0.30 -18.81 -62.43
N ALA A 4 -1.46 -19.47 -62.44
CA ALA A 4 -2.02 -20.14 -61.27
C ALA A 4 -1.38 -21.53 -61.16
N VAL A 5 -0.88 -21.85 -59.95
CA VAL A 5 -0.41 -23.20 -59.62
C VAL A 5 -1.46 -23.82 -58.68
N ILE A 6 -2.12 -24.86 -59.21
CA ILE A 6 -3.08 -25.73 -58.48
C ILE A 6 -2.28 -26.86 -57.87
N PHE A 7 -2.36 -26.99 -56.52
CA PHE A 7 -1.84 -28.17 -55.83
C PHE A 7 -2.98 -29.16 -55.57
N THR A 8 -2.89 -30.33 -56.22
CA THR A 8 -3.81 -31.45 -56.04
C THR A 8 -3.30 -32.37 -54.94
N LEU A 9 -4.08 -32.53 -53.87
CA LEU A 9 -3.82 -33.51 -52.80
C LEU A 9 -4.47 -34.88 -53.17
N ILE A 10 -3.63 -35.89 -53.32
CA ILE A 10 -4.02 -37.29 -53.53
C ILE A 10 -4.11 -37.95 -52.15
N PHE A 11 -5.28 -38.53 -51.82
CA PHE A 11 -5.48 -39.43 -50.67
C PHE A 11 -5.35 -40.87 -51.12
N PRO A 12 -4.61 -41.74 -50.42
CA PRO A 12 -4.67 -43.18 -50.66
C PRO A 12 -5.82 -43.80 -49.86
N ALA A 13 -6.57 -44.64 -50.52
CA ALA A 13 -7.56 -45.57 -49.97
C ALA A 13 -6.86 -46.74 -49.22
N GLY A 14 -7.26 -46.97 -48.01
CA GLY A 14 -6.77 -48.06 -47.15
C GLY A 14 -7.90 -48.78 -46.43
N GLU A 15 -8.19 -49.95 -46.91
CA GLU A 15 -8.68 -51.14 -46.31
C GLU A 15 -9.65 -51.18 -45.13
N MET A 16 -10.86 -51.70 -45.44
CA MET A 16 -11.81 -52.19 -44.45
C MET A 16 -11.36 -53.55 -43.91
N ARG A 17 -11.19 -53.68 -42.60
CA ARG A 17 -11.11 -54.97 -41.91
C ARG A 17 -12.36 -55.25 -41.12
N SER A 18 -12.85 -56.49 -41.32
CA SER A 18 -14.07 -57.05 -40.79
C SER A 18 -14.05 -57.23 -39.26
N TRP A 19 -15.19 -57.12 -38.66
CA TRP A 19 -15.49 -57.31 -37.26
C TRP A 19 -15.69 -58.75 -36.87
N ALA A 20 -15.06 -59.18 -35.79
CA ALA A 20 -15.41 -60.38 -35.05
C ALA A 20 -16.15 -59.97 -33.76
N GLN A 21 -17.26 -60.60 -33.52
CA GLN A 21 -18.13 -60.49 -32.35
C GLN A 21 -17.41 -60.87 -31.06
N GLY A 22 -17.47 -60.05 -30.04
CA GLY A 22 -16.94 -60.26 -28.69
C GLY A 22 -17.89 -59.92 -27.58
N LYS A 23 -18.56 -60.89 -27.04
CA LYS A 23 -19.12 -61.12 -25.71
C LYS A 23 -19.57 -59.93 -24.89
N ASN A 24 -20.88 -59.84 -24.58
CA ASN A 24 -21.52 -59.12 -23.51
C ASN A 24 -20.76 -59.30 -22.20
N LYS A 25 -20.21 -58.16 -21.67
CA LYS A 25 -19.90 -57.99 -20.26
C LYS A 25 -20.97 -57.11 -19.64
N GLN A 26 -21.67 -57.64 -18.63
CA GLN A 26 -22.54 -56.87 -17.77
C GLN A 26 -21.79 -55.68 -17.14
N PRO A 27 -22.40 -54.51 -17.03
CA PRO A 27 -21.79 -53.41 -16.27
C PRO A 27 -21.70 -53.79 -14.78
N PRO A 28 -20.65 -53.35 -14.07
CA PRO A 28 -20.57 -53.52 -12.62
C PRO A 28 -21.73 -52.78 -11.92
N PRO A 29 -22.16 -53.28 -10.74
CA PRO A 29 -23.24 -52.63 -9.98
C PRO A 29 -22.89 -51.18 -9.67
N ASP A 30 -23.89 -50.31 -9.79
CA ASP A 30 -23.81 -48.87 -9.46
C ASP A 30 -23.21 -48.69 -8.07
N GLU A 31 -22.02 -48.08 -7.99
CA GLU A 31 -21.55 -47.47 -6.77
C GLU A 31 -22.54 -46.32 -6.40
N PRO A 32 -22.93 -46.21 -5.12
CA PRO A 32 -23.84 -45.15 -4.72
C PRO A 32 -23.21 -43.79 -5.07
N ALA A 33 -23.92 -42.99 -5.85
CA ALA A 33 -23.54 -41.66 -6.22
C ALA A 33 -23.16 -40.88 -4.93
N GLN A 34 -21.88 -40.60 -4.79
CA GLN A 34 -21.40 -39.66 -3.74
C GLN A 34 -22.06 -38.32 -4.04
N THR A 35 -23.04 -37.98 -3.22
CA THR A 35 -23.59 -36.62 -3.18
C THR A 35 -22.42 -35.66 -3.05
N PRO A 36 -22.28 -34.65 -3.92
CA PRO A 36 -21.23 -33.64 -3.72
C PRO A 36 -21.52 -32.97 -2.39
N GLY A 37 -20.75 -33.33 -1.37
CA GLY A 37 -20.77 -32.57 -0.13
C GLY A 37 -20.35 -31.14 -0.45
N PHE A 38 -21.27 -30.19 -0.28
CA PHE A 38 -20.94 -28.78 -0.29
C PHE A 38 -19.95 -28.56 0.87
N ALA A 39 -18.67 -28.67 0.60
CA ALA A 39 -17.66 -28.17 1.50
C ALA A 39 -17.78 -26.65 1.50
N ILE A 40 -18.52 -26.12 2.45
CA ILE A 40 -18.50 -24.68 2.73
C ILE A 40 -17.09 -24.39 3.23
N SER A 41 -16.23 -23.93 2.32
CA SER A 41 -14.93 -23.39 2.68
C SER A 41 -15.19 -22.09 3.45
N VAL A 42 -15.25 -22.18 4.77
CA VAL A 42 -15.31 -21.01 5.62
C VAL A 42 -13.91 -20.41 5.61
N THR A 43 -13.67 -19.47 4.72
CA THR A 43 -12.46 -18.65 4.77
C THR A 43 -12.58 -17.74 5.97
N VAL A 44 -11.91 -18.09 7.06
CA VAL A 44 -11.82 -17.21 8.24
C VAL A 44 -11.04 -15.96 7.81
N PRO A 45 -11.64 -14.78 7.87
CA PRO A 45 -10.92 -13.56 7.53
C PRO A 45 -9.72 -13.38 8.48
N VAL A 46 -8.57 -13.07 7.91
CA VAL A 46 -7.35 -12.76 8.67
C VAL A 46 -7.05 -11.28 8.48
N VAL A 47 -6.86 -10.57 9.57
CA VAL A 47 -6.49 -9.16 9.58
C VAL A 47 -4.99 -9.04 9.85
N SER A 48 -4.28 -8.37 8.94
CA SER A 48 -2.86 -8.05 9.08
C SER A 48 -2.69 -6.64 9.65
N VAL A 49 -1.81 -6.51 10.62
CA VAL A 49 -1.47 -5.24 11.28
C VAL A 49 0.04 -5.10 11.34
N ASP A 50 0.57 -4.18 10.55
CA ASP A 50 1.96 -3.77 10.64
C ASP A 50 2.10 -2.66 11.67
N VAL A 51 3.10 -2.77 12.54
CA VAL A 51 3.31 -1.84 13.65
C VAL A 51 4.74 -1.35 13.68
N VAL A 52 4.90 -0.04 13.73
CA VAL A 52 6.18 0.62 14.01
C VAL A 52 6.11 1.25 15.39
N VAL A 53 7.18 1.12 16.16
CA VAL A 53 7.30 1.78 17.46
C VAL A 53 8.55 2.64 17.46
N THR A 54 8.42 3.91 17.82
CA THR A 54 9.54 4.83 17.97
C THR A 54 9.51 5.52 19.32
N ASP A 55 10.67 6.03 19.76
CA ASP A 55 10.69 7.03 20.82
C ASP A 55 10.28 8.41 20.29
N ASN A 56 10.26 9.42 21.16
CA ASN A 56 9.93 10.80 20.77
C ASN A 56 10.97 11.46 19.84
N ASN A 57 12.17 10.89 19.75
CA ASN A 57 13.23 11.38 18.87
C ASN A 57 13.18 10.69 17.50
N GLY A 58 12.21 9.78 17.28
CA GLY A 58 12.07 9.00 16.05
C GLY A 58 12.95 7.73 16.03
N THR A 59 13.67 7.41 17.11
CA THR A 59 14.48 6.18 17.17
C THR A 59 13.56 4.96 17.26
N TYR A 60 13.80 3.97 16.39
CA TYR A 60 12.99 2.75 16.35
C TYR A 60 13.25 1.88 17.57
N LEU A 61 12.19 1.47 18.23
CA LEU A 61 12.24 0.53 19.35
C LEU A 61 12.05 -0.88 18.79
N THR A 62 13.14 -1.64 18.74
CA THR A 62 13.22 -3.00 18.18
C THR A 62 13.36 -4.05 19.27
N GLY A 63 13.32 -5.34 18.91
CA GLY A 63 13.54 -6.45 19.85
C GLY A 63 12.31 -6.82 20.71
N MET A 64 11.13 -6.24 20.43
CA MET A 64 9.90 -6.60 21.12
C MET A 64 9.40 -7.98 20.69
N LYS A 65 8.73 -8.67 21.60
CA LYS A 65 8.12 -9.97 21.40
C LYS A 65 6.60 -9.84 21.26
N LYS A 66 5.94 -10.90 20.82
CA LYS A 66 4.48 -10.98 20.68
C LYS A 66 3.74 -10.54 21.96
N GLU A 67 4.25 -10.95 23.10
CA GLU A 67 3.67 -10.70 24.43
C GLU A 67 3.68 -9.21 24.81
N ASN A 68 4.50 -8.41 24.12
CA ASN A 68 4.57 -6.97 24.33
C ASN A 68 3.47 -6.19 23.58
N PHE A 69 2.63 -6.87 22.81
CA PHE A 69 1.58 -6.25 22.03
C PHE A 69 0.20 -6.73 22.44
N ARG A 70 -0.74 -5.81 22.57
CA ARG A 70 -2.17 -6.06 22.70
C ARG A 70 -2.91 -5.41 21.54
N ILE A 71 -3.64 -6.20 20.78
CA ILE A 71 -4.52 -5.73 19.70
C ILE A 71 -5.96 -5.79 20.20
N SER A 72 -6.71 -4.72 19.99
CA SER A 72 -8.16 -4.68 20.23
C SER A 72 -8.88 -4.25 18.97
N GLU A 73 -9.99 -4.92 18.64
CA GLU A 73 -10.93 -4.56 17.59
C GLU A 73 -12.24 -4.13 18.24
N ASP A 74 -12.70 -2.92 17.97
CA ASP A 74 -13.91 -2.33 18.59
C ASP A 74 -13.93 -2.50 20.14
N ASN A 75 -12.76 -2.32 20.77
CA ASN A 75 -12.48 -2.51 22.21
C ASN A 75 -12.52 -3.97 22.71
N VAL A 76 -12.63 -4.96 21.83
CA VAL A 76 -12.52 -6.38 22.17
C VAL A 76 -11.10 -6.84 21.87
N THR A 77 -10.40 -7.37 22.90
CA THR A 77 -9.03 -7.89 22.73
C THR A 77 -9.03 -9.08 21.77
N GLN A 78 -8.09 -9.08 20.83
CA GLN A 78 -7.91 -10.11 19.82
C GLN A 78 -6.67 -10.96 20.11
N SER A 79 -6.75 -12.25 19.79
CA SER A 79 -5.60 -13.15 19.88
C SER A 79 -4.70 -13.03 18.66
N ILE A 80 -3.46 -12.60 18.87
CA ILE A 80 -2.46 -12.55 17.78
C ILE A 80 -2.13 -13.98 17.37
N THR A 81 -2.44 -14.35 16.14
CA THR A 81 -2.21 -15.70 15.59
C THR A 81 -0.82 -15.86 14.99
N ASN A 82 -0.29 -14.80 14.38
CA ASN A 82 1.08 -14.80 13.87
C ASN A 82 1.79 -13.50 14.26
N PHE A 83 3.10 -13.59 14.48
CA PHE A 83 3.97 -12.48 14.84
C PHE A 83 5.35 -12.69 14.23
N ALA A 84 5.82 -11.72 13.47
CA ALA A 84 7.18 -11.73 12.92
C ALA A 84 7.71 -10.30 12.80
N PRO A 85 9.02 -10.07 13.02
CA PRO A 85 9.69 -8.89 12.52
C PRO A 85 9.64 -8.93 10.98
N SER A 86 9.36 -7.80 10.35
CA SER A 86 9.14 -7.77 8.91
C SER A 86 10.46 -7.74 8.15
N GLU A 87 10.92 -8.89 7.70
CA GLU A 87 12.03 -9.03 6.75
C GLU A 87 11.57 -9.37 5.33
N ALA A 88 10.27 -9.60 5.14
CA ALA A 88 9.69 -9.93 3.84
C ALA A 88 9.97 -8.85 2.78
N PRO A 89 10.08 -9.24 1.50
CA PRO A 89 10.09 -8.28 0.40
C PRO A 89 8.86 -7.37 0.44
N ILE A 90 9.04 -6.14 0.02
CA ILE A 90 8.00 -5.12 0.04
C ILE A 90 7.67 -4.72 -1.39
N THR A 91 6.39 -4.51 -1.69
CA THR A 91 5.97 -3.86 -2.92
C THR A 91 5.61 -2.42 -2.62
N ILE A 92 6.24 -1.48 -3.31
CA ILE A 92 6.12 -0.04 -3.04
C ILE A 92 5.71 0.67 -4.32
N VAL A 93 4.72 1.56 -4.23
CA VAL A 93 4.46 2.57 -5.25
C VAL A 93 5.02 3.90 -4.75
N LEU A 94 5.93 4.48 -5.52
CA LEU A 94 6.39 5.85 -5.34
C LEU A 94 5.49 6.75 -6.18
N LEU A 95 4.56 7.44 -5.51
CA LEU A 95 3.56 8.32 -6.13
C LEU A 95 4.00 9.78 -5.97
N LEU A 96 4.36 10.41 -7.07
CA LEU A 96 4.93 11.77 -7.10
C LEU A 96 3.95 12.77 -7.70
N GLU A 97 3.71 13.87 -7.03
CA GLU A 97 3.07 15.02 -7.63
C GLU A 97 4.01 15.66 -8.65
N PHE A 98 3.65 15.58 -9.92
CA PHE A 98 4.38 16.21 -11.02
C PHE A 98 3.56 17.34 -11.63
N SER A 99 3.12 18.26 -10.77
CA SER A 99 2.43 19.50 -11.12
C SER A 99 3.37 20.69 -10.96
N LYS A 100 3.02 21.86 -11.51
CA LYS A 100 3.80 23.08 -11.31
C LYS A 100 3.85 23.52 -9.84
N LEU A 101 2.86 23.15 -9.03
CA LEU A 101 2.86 23.39 -7.58
C LEU A 101 3.96 22.61 -6.86
N GLY A 102 4.11 21.32 -7.19
CA GLY A 102 5.14 20.46 -6.62
C GLY A 102 6.52 20.68 -7.25
N TYR A 103 6.57 21.00 -8.54
CA TYR A 103 7.78 21.04 -9.34
C TYR A 103 8.85 22.02 -8.84
N GLN A 104 8.47 23.22 -8.39
CA GLN A 104 9.43 24.23 -7.92
C GLN A 104 10.27 23.74 -6.73
N PHE A 105 9.76 22.77 -5.99
CA PHE A 105 10.43 22.16 -4.82
C PHE A 105 11.07 20.81 -5.14
N PHE A 106 10.61 20.14 -6.19
CA PHE A 106 11.05 18.81 -6.57
C PHE A 106 12.17 18.75 -7.60
N ALA A 107 12.15 19.70 -8.55
CA ALA A 107 12.79 19.49 -9.84
C ALA A 107 14.30 19.29 -9.79
N SER A 108 14.99 20.00 -8.90
CA SER A 108 16.45 19.93 -8.84
C SER A 108 16.97 18.73 -8.03
N ASN A 109 16.15 18.19 -7.12
CA ASN A 109 16.59 17.23 -6.12
C ASN A 109 15.80 15.91 -6.11
N ALA A 110 14.63 15.85 -6.75
CA ALA A 110 13.75 14.68 -6.70
C ALA A 110 14.45 13.39 -7.17
N ILE A 111 15.29 13.50 -8.20
CA ILE A 111 16.10 12.37 -8.69
C ILE A 111 17.05 11.87 -7.62
N ASN A 112 17.76 12.79 -6.95
CA ASN A 112 18.73 12.43 -5.91
C ASN A 112 18.03 11.84 -4.68
N TRP A 113 16.89 12.39 -4.27
CA TRP A 113 16.12 11.89 -3.13
C TRP A 113 15.54 10.50 -3.41
N SER A 114 14.95 10.34 -4.59
CA SER A 114 14.43 9.04 -5.02
C SER A 114 15.53 8.01 -5.17
N ALA A 115 16.69 8.38 -5.72
CA ALA A 115 17.85 7.50 -5.80
C ALA A 115 18.35 7.07 -4.41
N GLN A 116 18.39 7.99 -3.44
CA GLN A 116 18.73 7.66 -2.06
C GLN A 116 17.72 6.71 -1.43
N PHE A 117 16.41 6.94 -1.63
CA PHE A 117 15.36 6.04 -1.18
C PHE A 117 15.54 4.64 -1.78
N LEU A 118 15.71 4.56 -3.10
CA LEU A 118 15.90 3.30 -3.82
C LEU A 118 17.13 2.54 -3.36
N ASN A 119 18.23 3.24 -3.03
CA ASN A 119 19.45 2.63 -2.52
C ASN A 119 19.29 1.99 -1.12
N ASN A 120 18.32 2.44 -0.33
CA ASN A 120 17.99 1.88 0.97
C ASN A 120 17.06 0.66 0.90
N LEU A 121 16.53 0.33 -0.28
CA LEU A 121 15.67 -0.82 -0.49
C LEU A 121 16.50 -2.10 -0.72
N LYS A 122 15.92 -3.25 -0.40
CA LYS A 122 16.54 -4.56 -0.68
C LYS A 122 16.41 -4.92 -2.17
N PRO A 123 17.31 -5.76 -2.71
CA PRO A 123 17.24 -6.17 -4.13
C PRO A 123 15.92 -6.86 -4.53
N ASN A 124 15.25 -7.50 -3.57
CA ASN A 124 14.00 -8.23 -3.81
C ASN A 124 12.73 -7.38 -3.60
N ASP A 125 12.87 -6.08 -3.34
CA ASP A 125 11.72 -5.19 -3.25
C ASP A 125 11.25 -4.80 -4.63
N TRP A 126 9.94 -4.80 -4.82
CA TRP A 126 9.28 -4.30 -6.02
C TRP A 126 8.94 -2.82 -5.88
N VAL A 127 9.25 -2.05 -6.88
CA VAL A 127 8.94 -0.62 -6.90
C VAL A 127 8.28 -0.24 -8.21
N ALA A 128 7.19 0.53 -8.15
CA ALA A 128 6.63 1.24 -9.29
C ALA A 128 6.81 2.75 -9.08
N LEU A 129 7.03 3.48 -10.16
CA LEU A 129 7.08 4.94 -10.19
C LEU A 129 5.83 5.45 -10.90
N GLU A 130 5.05 6.21 -10.20
CA GLU A 130 3.86 6.88 -10.72
C GLU A 130 3.93 8.38 -10.48
N THR A 131 3.44 9.14 -11.43
CA THR A 131 3.29 10.59 -11.29
C THR A 131 1.85 11.00 -11.47
N PHE A 132 1.51 12.17 -10.97
CA PHE A 132 0.20 12.75 -11.22
C PHE A 132 0.24 14.27 -11.38
N ASN A 133 -0.68 14.75 -12.20
CA ASN A 133 -1.04 16.15 -12.43
C ASN A 133 -2.54 16.22 -12.77
N LEU A 134 -2.95 16.44 -14.02
CA LEU A 134 -4.34 16.30 -14.48
C LEU A 134 -4.86 14.86 -14.43
N ARG A 135 -3.97 13.88 -14.48
CA ARG A 135 -4.26 12.45 -14.44
C ARG A 135 -3.07 11.69 -13.89
N PRO A 136 -3.29 10.48 -13.32
CA PRO A 136 -2.19 9.60 -12.95
C PRO A 136 -1.50 9.05 -14.21
N ASN A 137 -0.18 8.85 -14.11
CA ASN A 137 0.65 8.21 -15.13
C ASN A 137 1.57 7.20 -14.46
N ILE A 138 1.69 6.02 -15.07
CA ILE A 138 2.69 5.02 -14.69
C ILE A 138 3.94 5.34 -15.51
N GLU A 139 4.99 5.80 -14.84
CA GLU A 139 6.27 6.09 -15.47
C GLU A 139 7.12 4.83 -15.59
N VAL A 140 7.11 4.01 -14.54
CA VAL A 140 7.76 2.70 -14.50
C VAL A 140 6.85 1.75 -13.72
N ASP A 141 6.48 0.63 -14.32
CA ASP A 141 5.68 -0.39 -13.62
C ASP A 141 6.56 -1.19 -12.65
N PHE A 142 5.95 -2.06 -11.85
CA PHE A 142 6.65 -2.80 -10.81
C PHE A 142 7.90 -3.52 -11.34
N THR A 143 9.05 -3.14 -10.79
CA THR A 143 10.35 -3.68 -11.16
C THR A 143 11.28 -3.78 -9.95
N HIS A 144 12.28 -4.66 -10.03
CA HIS A 144 13.43 -4.68 -9.10
C HIS A 144 14.61 -3.85 -9.66
N ASN A 145 14.50 -3.41 -10.91
CA ASN A 145 15.60 -2.73 -11.60
C ASN A 145 15.65 -1.25 -11.23
N ARG A 146 16.60 -0.91 -10.37
CA ARG A 146 16.79 0.47 -9.87
C ARG A 146 17.16 1.45 -10.97
N GLU A 147 17.91 1.00 -11.97
CA GLU A 147 18.34 1.87 -13.07
C GLU A 147 17.14 2.25 -13.96
N GLU A 148 16.20 1.34 -14.14
CA GLU A 148 14.94 1.61 -14.83
C GLU A 148 14.14 2.71 -14.11
N LEU A 149 14.01 2.61 -12.79
CA LEU A 149 13.33 3.61 -11.97
C LEU A 149 14.04 4.97 -12.01
N ILE A 150 15.38 4.98 -11.93
CA ILE A 150 16.18 6.21 -12.05
C ILE A 150 16.06 6.79 -13.47
N GLY A 151 16.00 5.93 -14.48
CA GLY A 151 15.75 6.32 -15.87
C GLY A 151 14.41 7.03 -16.05
N GLY A 152 13.34 6.47 -15.46
CA GLY A 152 12.01 7.07 -15.44
C GLY A 152 12.00 8.45 -14.77
N LEU A 153 12.64 8.56 -13.59
CA LEU A 153 12.77 9.85 -12.90
C LEU A 153 13.50 10.91 -13.74
N ARG A 154 14.56 10.53 -14.46
CA ARG A 154 15.31 11.46 -15.34
C ARG A 154 14.53 11.94 -16.54
N GLN A 155 13.47 11.26 -16.95
CA GLN A 155 12.58 11.68 -18.03
C GLN A 155 11.58 12.76 -17.58
N LEU A 156 11.41 12.95 -16.27
CA LEU A 156 10.55 13.99 -15.70
C LEU A 156 11.24 15.36 -15.81
N VAL A 157 11.06 16.05 -16.95
CA VAL A 157 11.78 17.29 -17.23
C VAL A 157 11.01 18.52 -16.77
N PHE A 158 9.76 18.67 -17.21
CA PHE A 158 8.90 19.79 -16.83
C PHE A 158 7.44 19.34 -16.67
N PRO A 159 6.75 19.77 -15.60
CA PRO A 159 5.34 19.49 -15.45
C PRO A 159 4.53 20.33 -16.44
N PRO A 160 3.66 19.70 -17.25
CA PRO A 160 2.88 20.40 -18.25
C PRO A 160 1.75 21.24 -17.66
N PHE A 161 1.25 20.86 -16.47
CA PHE A 161 0.04 21.40 -15.88
C PHE A 161 0.27 21.91 -14.47
N SER A 162 -0.62 22.79 -14.00
CA SER A 162 -0.61 23.32 -12.60
C SER A 162 -1.55 22.55 -11.69
N GLU A 163 -2.46 21.81 -12.27
CA GLU A 163 -3.50 21.05 -11.59
C GLU A 163 -2.91 19.82 -10.90
N SER A 164 -3.59 19.39 -9.85
CA SER A 164 -3.25 18.20 -9.08
C SER A 164 -4.51 17.36 -8.87
N ASN A 165 -4.47 16.08 -9.22
CA ASN A 165 -5.55 15.12 -8.98
C ASN A 165 -5.13 14.05 -7.97
N LEU A 166 -4.70 14.47 -6.82
CA LEU A 166 -4.19 13.61 -5.75
C LEU A 166 -5.14 12.46 -5.38
N PHE A 167 -6.45 12.74 -5.27
CA PHE A 167 -7.40 11.71 -4.83
C PHE A 167 -7.61 10.63 -5.88
N ASP A 168 -7.70 11.01 -7.16
CA ASP A 168 -7.81 10.04 -8.25
C ASP A 168 -6.54 9.21 -8.35
N ALA A 169 -5.36 9.84 -8.27
CA ALA A 169 -4.08 9.17 -8.36
C ALA A 169 -3.87 8.18 -7.19
N LEU A 170 -4.12 8.62 -5.97
CA LEU A 170 -4.03 7.73 -4.81
C LEU A 170 -5.06 6.59 -4.92
N GLY A 171 -6.27 6.87 -5.37
CA GLY A 171 -7.31 5.87 -5.59
C GLY A 171 -6.90 4.80 -6.60
N ASP A 172 -6.33 5.21 -7.74
CA ASP A 172 -5.79 4.31 -8.77
C ASP A 172 -4.69 3.41 -8.22
N VAL A 173 -3.72 3.99 -7.50
CA VAL A 173 -2.66 3.22 -6.84
C VAL A 173 -3.23 2.19 -5.88
N LEU A 174 -4.19 2.59 -5.03
CA LEU A 174 -4.80 1.67 -4.07
C LEU A 174 -5.57 0.54 -4.77
N ASP A 175 -6.23 0.82 -5.89
CA ASP A 175 -6.90 -0.22 -6.69
C ASP A 175 -5.89 -1.19 -7.33
N ARG A 176 -4.79 -0.72 -7.89
CA ARG A 176 -3.71 -1.57 -8.42
C ARG A 176 -3.06 -2.43 -7.33
N MET A 177 -2.98 -1.93 -6.10
CA MET A 177 -2.37 -2.65 -4.97
C MET A 177 -3.29 -3.72 -4.36
N LYS A 178 -4.59 -3.78 -4.69
CA LYS A 178 -5.54 -4.74 -4.10
C LYS A 178 -5.12 -6.19 -4.27
N ASP A 179 -4.66 -6.54 -5.48
CA ASP A 179 -4.31 -7.92 -5.82
C ASP A 179 -2.85 -8.27 -5.51
N VAL A 180 -2.05 -7.29 -5.10
CA VAL A 180 -0.66 -7.50 -4.69
C VAL A 180 -0.65 -8.26 -3.37
N LYS A 181 0.08 -9.38 -3.34
CA LYS A 181 0.24 -10.20 -2.15
C LYS A 181 1.42 -9.74 -1.30
N GLY A 182 1.34 -9.99 0.00
CA GLY A 182 2.40 -9.65 0.93
C GLY A 182 2.36 -8.21 1.38
N LYS A 183 3.52 -7.70 1.79
CA LYS A 183 3.66 -6.36 2.35
C LYS A 183 3.68 -5.31 1.25
N LYS A 184 2.81 -4.33 1.37
CA LYS A 184 2.65 -3.29 0.36
C LYS A 184 2.53 -1.89 0.96
N SER A 185 3.13 -0.93 0.30
CA SER A 185 3.19 0.45 0.78
C SER A 185 3.08 1.44 -0.38
N VAL A 186 2.58 2.62 -0.09
CA VAL A 186 2.58 3.76 -1.01
C VAL A 186 3.35 4.89 -0.36
N LEU A 187 4.36 5.40 -1.03
CA LEU A 187 5.05 6.63 -0.63
C LEU A 187 4.57 7.78 -1.51
N VAL A 188 3.78 8.66 -0.92
CA VAL A 188 3.22 9.84 -1.60
C VAL A 188 4.11 11.05 -1.32
N LEU A 189 4.64 11.66 -2.37
CA LEU A 189 5.34 12.94 -2.30
C LEU A 189 4.47 13.98 -3.00
N ALA A 190 3.83 14.85 -2.22
CA ALA A 190 2.82 15.77 -2.75
C ALA A 190 2.68 17.03 -1.91
N SER A 191 2.12 18.09 -2.52
CA SER A 191 1.67 19.29 -1.79
C SER A 191 0.51 18.98 -0.84
N GLY A 192 -0.25 17.94 -1.13
CA GLY A 192 -1.49 17.58 -0.45
C GLY A 192 -2.71 18.35 -0.97
N ILE A 193 -2.53 19.24 -1.93
CA ILE A 193 -3.63 19.99 -2.57
C ILE A 193 -4.22 19.13 -3.67
N ASP A 194 -5.54 19.06 -3.72
CA ASP A 194 -6.31 18.43 -4.80
C ASP A 194 -7.15 19.49 -5.50
N THR A 195 -6.99 19.63 -6.81
CA THR A 195 -7.70 20.65 -7.60
C THR A 195 -8.53 20.08 -8.74
N PHE A 196 -8.27 18.83 -9.14
CA PHE A 196 -8.81 18.31 -10.39
C PHE A 196 -9.33 16.87 -10.31
N SER A 197 -9.38 16.25 -9.16
CA SER A 197 -9.90 14.89 -9.01
C SER A 197 -11.41 14.84 -9.26
N ARG A 198 -11.85 13.72 -9.82
CA ARG A 198 -13.26 13.33 -9.89
C ARG A 198 -13.75 12.80 -8.55
N MET A 199 -12.87 12.11 -7.83
CA MET A 199 -13.14 11.67 -6.47
C MET A 199 -13.11 12.88 -5.52
N ASN A 200 -14.07 12.92 -4.60
CA ASN A 200 -14.04 13.84 -3.47
C ASN A 200 -13.34 13.21 -2.26
N LEU A 201 -13.11 14.00 -1.21
CA LEU A 201 -12.42 13.55 0.00
C LEU A 201 -13.10 12.33 0.65
N ASP A 202 -14.43 12.27 0.69
CA ASP A 202 -15.15 11.13 1.29
C ASP A 202 -14.94 9.84 0.49
N GLN A 203 -14.82 9.95 -0.83
CA GLN A 203 -14.59 8.80 -1.71
C GLN A 203 -13.19 8.24 -1.52
N ILE A 204 -12.15 9.09 -1.52
CA ILE A 204 -10.78 8.60 -1.27
C ILE A 204 -10.62 8.09 0.16
N MET A 205 -11.27 8.72 1.16
CA MET A 205 -11.24 8.24 2.54
C MET A 205 -11.85 6.85 2.70
N ARG A 206 -12.87 6.50 1.91
CA ARG A 206 -13.39 5.11 1.87
C ARG A 206 -12.33 4.15 1.33
N ARG A 207 -11.64 4.49 0.23
CA ARG A 207 -10.56 3.66 -0.32
C ARG A 207 -9.42 3.45 0.68
N VAL A 208 -9.03 4.50 1.40
CA VAL A 208 -8.01 4.44 2.46
C VAL A 208 -8.46 3.55 3.63
N LYS A 209 -9.75 3.49 3.96
CA LYS A 209 -10.28 2.57 4.98
C LYS A 209 -10.32 1.11 4.53
N GLU A 210 -10.44 0.88 3.24
CA GLU A 210 -10.55 -0.46 2.65
C GLU A 210 -9.18 -1.08 2.31
N THR A 211 -8.15 -0.26 2.08
CA THR A 211 -6.83 -0.76 1.70
C THR A 211 -6.11 -1.44 2.84
N ASP A 212 -5.31 -2.44 2.53
CA ASP A 212 -4.32 -3.05 3.41
C ASP A 212 -2.89 -2.52 3.17
N ALA A 213 -2.70 -1.62 2.19
CA ALA A 213 -1.44 -0.94 1.96
C ALA A 213 -1.17 0.14 3.03
N THR A 214 0.08 0.26 3.47
CA THR A 214 0.51 1.34 4.36
C THR A 214 0.88 2.57 3.54
N ILE A 215 0.27 3.72 3.85
CA ILE A 215 0.52 4.98 3.14
C ILE A 215 1.49 5.84 3.96
N PHE A 216 2.63 6.17 3.37
CA PHE A 216 3.57 7.16 3.88
C PHE A 216 3.43 8.44 3.05
N THR A 217 3.50 9.61 3.70
CA THR A 217 3.37 10.87 2.98
C THR A 217 4.50 11.83 3.32
N VAL A 218 5.01 12.52 2.30
CA VAL A 218 5.93 13.64 2.42
C VAL A 218 5.26 14.86 1.80
N GLY A 219 4.88 15.79 2.66
CA GLY A 219 4.22 17.02 2.23
C GLY A 219 5.23 18.07 1.82
N VAL A 220 5.41 18.26 0.53
CA VAL A 220 6.46 19.13 -0.05
C VAL A 220 6.05 20.58 -0.25
N GLY A 221 4.84 20.96 0.17
CA GLY A 221 4.32 22.32 0.01
C GLY A 221 4.73 23.32 1.13
N GLU A 222 5.37 22.87 2.21
CA GLU A 222 5.69 23.71 3.37
C GLU A 222 6.54 24.93 3.02
N GLN A 223 7.59 24.73 2.24
CA GLN A 223 8.49 25.81 1.81
C GLN A 223 7.77 26.87 0.97
N TYR A 224 6.94 26.42 0.01
CA TYR A 224 6.13 27.33 -0.78
C TYR A 224 5.19 28.14 0.11
N PHE A 225 4.55 27.48 1.06
CA PHE A 225 3.64 28.15 1.99
C PHE A 225 4.37 29.19 2.83
N ILE A 226 5.51 28.85 3.43
CA ILE A 226 6.34 29.78 4.22
C ILE A 226 6.75 30.99 3.38
N TYR A 227 7.22 30.76 2.14
CA TYR A 227 7.59 31.83 1.22
C TYR A 227 6.40 32.72 0.84
N ALA A 228 5.28 32.11 0.49
CA ALA A 228 4.06 32.81 0.08
C ALA A 228 3.43 33.61 1.23
N GLU A 229 3.52 33.10 2.46
CA GLU A 229 3.10 33.82 3.67
C GLU A 229 4.01 35.02 3.97
N ALA A 230 5.32 34.82 3.93
CA ALA A 230 6.30 35.88 4.15
C ALA A 230 6.20 37.02 3.11
N SER A 231 5.94 36.66 1.85
CA SER A 231 5.74 37.62 0.76
C SER A 231 4.33 38.23 0.70
N ARG A 232 3.43 37.84 1.61
CA ARG A 232 2.01 38.21 1.64
C ARG A 232 1.28 37.91 0.32
N SER A 233 1.76 36.93 -0.43
CA SER A 233 1.15 36.50 -1.69
C SER A 233 -0.01 35.51 -1.50
N LEU A 234 -0.17 34.98 -0.29
CA LEU A 234 -1.33 34.17 0.07
C LEU A 234 -2.55 35.07 0.26
N GLY A 235 -3.56 34.87 -0.58
CA GLY A 235 -4.86 35.49 -0.37
C GLY A 235 -5.52 35.05 0.94
N GLN A 236 -6.61 35.71 1.32
CA GLN A 236 -7.43 35.27 2.45
C GLN A 236 -7.88 33.83 2.20
N GLY A 237 -7.51 32.92 3.10
CA GLY A 237 -7.84 31.47 2.98
C GLY A 237 -6.68 30.57 2.55
N GLY A 238 -5.58 31.10 2.01
CA GLY A 238 -4.43 30.27 1.60
C GLY A 238 -3.87 29.42 2.73
N SER A 239 -3.77 29.99 3.94
CA SER A 239 -3.34 29.25 5.15
C SER A 239 -4.28 28.10 5.50
N LEU A 240 -5.60 28.29 5.30
CA LEU A 240 -6.59 27.25 5.57
C LEU A 240 -6.47 26.10 4.56
N VAL A 241 -6.34 26.41 3.26
CA VAL A 241 -6.17 25.42 2.20
C VAL A 241 -4.92 24.56 2.47
N TYR A 242 -3.82 25.23 2.85
CA TYR A 242 -2.59 24.52 3.17
C TYR A 242 -2.72 23.64 4.42
N ALA A 243 -3.33 24.14 5.49
CA ALA A 243 -3.57 23.34 6.70
C ALA A 243 -4.47 22.12 6.41
N GLN A 244 -5.47 22.29 5.55
CA GLN A 244 -6.32 21.18 5.09
C GLN A 244 -5.52 20.15 4.30
N ALA A 245 -4.66 20.58 3.37
CA ALA A 245 -3.80 19.71 2.57
C ALA A 245 -2.86 18.88 3.46
N GLN A 246 -2.19 19.51 4.42
CA GLN A 246 -1.36 18.80 5.39
C GLN A 246 -2.17 17.81 6.23
N ASN A 247 -3.36 18.19 6.69
CA ASN A 247 -4.20 17.34 7.50
C ASN A 247 -4.70 16.11 6.72
N GLN A 248 -4.97 16.25 5.43
CA GLN A 248 -5.34 15.14 4.54
C GLN A 248 -4.19 14.13 4.45
N LEU A 249 -2.96 14.59 4.15
CA LEU A 249 -1.79 13.72 4.08
C LEU A 249 -1.54 13.00 5.41
N ARG A 250 -1.62 13.71 6.56
CA ARG A 250 -1.51 13.08 7.88
C ARG A 250 -2.58 12.03 8.12
N THR A 251 -3.81 12.31 7.69
CA THR A 251 -4.94 11.39 7.87
C THR A 251 -4.76 10.12 7.06
N PHE A 252 -4.35 10.20 5.79
CA PHE A 252 -4.10 9.02 4.96
C PHE A 252 -3.05 8.11 5.58
N SER A 253 -1.93 8.69 6.04
CA SER A 253 -0.89 7.92 6.70
C SER A 253 -1.35 7.33 8.04
N ALA A 254 -1.94 8.13 8.90
CA ALA A 254 -2.35 7.69 10.25
C ALA A 254 -3.38 6.54 10.19
N MET A 255 -4.32 6.59 9.25
CA MET A 255 -5.35 5.55 9.09
C MET A 255 -4.79 4.20 8.67
N THR A 256 -3.68 4.20 7.93
CA THR A 256 -3.05 2.98 7.38
C THR A 256 -1.84 2.50 8.17
N GLY A 257 -1.47 3.21 9.25
CA GLY A 257 -0.31 2.88 10.08
C GLY A 257 1.02 3.42 9.58
N GLY A 258 0.99 4.30 8.57
CA GLY A 258 2.16 5.00 8.07
C GLY A 258 2.46 6.27 8.86
N ARG A 259 3.44 7.01 8.37
CA ARG A 259 3.92 8.27 8.96
C ARG A 259 3.89 9.38 7.92
N SER A 260 3.86 10.63 8.40
CA SER A 260 3.88 11.83 7.56
C SER A 260 5.04 12.72 7.95
N TRP A 261 5.70 13.31 6.95
CA TRP A 261 6.76 14.28 7.12
C TRP A 261 6.43 15.55 6.33
N PHE A 262 6.80 16.69 6.88
CA PHE A 262 6.57 18.00 6.28
C PHE A 262 7.88 18.79 6.37
N PRO A 263 8.81 18.56 5.42
CA PRO A 263 10.12 19.21 5.41
C PRO A 263 9.98 20.72 5.21
N ARG A 264 10.68 21.49 6.02
CA ARG A 264 10.72 22.95 5.93
C ARG A 264 11.75 23.44 4.92
N PHE A 265 12.74 22.62 4.62
CA PHE A 265 13.79 22.88 3.64
C PHE A 265 14.28 21.58 3.00
N ASP A 266 14.80 21.70 1.78
CA ASP A 266 15.21 20.56 0.94
C ASP A 266 16.23 19.64 1.62
N GLY A 267 17.09 20.19 2.47
CA GLY A 267 18.11 19.42 3.19
C GLY A 267 17.57 18.38 4.16
N GLU A 268 16.27 18.45 4.54
CA GLU A 268 15.65 17.43 5.39
C GLU A 268 15.22 16.18 4.62
N ILE A 269 14.97 16.30 3.33
CA ILE A 269 14.36 15.21 2.55
C ILE A 269 15.24 13.97 2.48
N PRO A 270 16.58 14.04 2.29
CA PRO A 270 17.42 12.85 2.33
C PRO A 270 17.27 12.03 3.61
N SER A 271 17.22 12.70 4.76
CA SER A 271 17.00 12.02 6.05
C SER A 271 15.59 11.43 6.17
N ILE A 272 14.60 12.12 5.64
CA ILE A 272 13.21 11.63 5.57
C ILE A 272 13.13 10.38 4.69
N MET A 273 13.77 10.36 3.52
CA MET A 273 13.78 9.18 2.65
C MET A 273 14.45 7.98 3.32
N GLN A 274 15.52 8.21 4.06
CA GLN A 274 16.14 7.18 4.87
C GLN A 274 15.21 6.71 6.00
N ASP A 275 14.51 7.62 6.67
CA ASP A 275 13.57 7.29 7.74
C ASP A 275 12.37 6.48 7.20
N VAL A 276 11.83 6.81 6.02
CA VAL A 276 10.80 6.01 5.34
C VAL A 276 11.31 4.58 5.10
N ALA A 277 12.48 4.42 4.48
CA ALA A 277 13.06 3.11 4.20
C ALA A 277 13.32 2.32 5.50
N THR A 278 13.79 2.99 6.54
CA THR A 278 14.01 2.39 7.87
C THR A 278 12.67 2.00 8.51
N SER A 279 11.63 2.83 8.40
CA SER A 279 10.29 2.53 8.89
C SER A 279 9.72 1.25 8.25
N LEU A 280 9.90 1.10 6.95
CA LEU A 280 9.49 -0.10 6.21
C LEU A 280 10.19 -1.38 6.71
N ARG A 281 11.40 -1.28 7.29
CA ARG A 281 12.18 -2.43 7.77
C ARG A 281 11.97 -2.76 9.24
N ASN A 282 11.60 -1.78 10.06
CA ASN A 282 11.45 -1.96 11.49
C ASN A 282 9.98 -2.12 11.92
N GLN A 283 9.18 -2.77 11.07
CA GLN A 283 7.80 -3.10 11.39
C GLN A 283 7.71 -4.48 12.04
N TYR A 284 6.81 -4.60 12.97
CA TYR A 284 6.31 -5.89 13.47
C TYR A 284 5.06 -6.24 12.70
N SER A 285 5.05 -7.35 11.98
CA SER A 285 3.88 -7.83 11.27
C SER A 285 3.12 -8.81 12.14
N MET A 286 1.86 -8.50 12.42
CA MET A 286 0.99 -9.31 13.25
C MET A 286 -0.28 -9.66 12.48
N THR A 287 -0.82 -10.85 12.74
CA THR A 287 -2.13 -11.23 12.22
C THR A 287 -3.02 -11.72 13.34
N TYR A 288 -4.32 -11.51 13.18
CA TYR A 288 -5.34 -12.10 14.04
C TYR A 288 -6.57 -12.49 13.20
N SER A 289 -7.34 -13.44 13.70
CA SER A 289 -8.67 -13.75 13.16
C SER A 289 -9.70 -13.01 14.01
N PRO A 290 -10.51 -12.10 13.40
CA PRO A 290 -11.49 -11.34 14.16
C PRO A 290 -12.47 -12.22 14.92
N SER A 291 -12.69 -11.90 16.20
CA SER A 291 -13.73 -12.56 17.00
C SER A 291 -15.14 -12.19 16.51
N ASN A 292 -15.29 -11.01 15.91
CA ASN A 292 -16.50 -10.61 15.20
C ASN A 292 -16.44 -11.10 13.74
N THR A 293 -17.14 -12.17 13.44
CA THR A 293 -17.17 -12.82 12.12
C THR A 293 -18.20 -12.24 11.14
N ASN A 294 -18.94 -11.20 11.53
CA ASN A 294 -19.98 -10.62 10.68
C ASN A 294 -19.39 -10.01 9.39
N LEU A 295 -19.88 -10.44 8.23
CA LEU A 295 -19.52 -9.90 6.92
C LEU A 295 -20.48 -8.77 6.54
N ASP A 296 -20.46 -7.67 7.30
CA ASP A 296 -21.45 -6.59 7.22
C ASP A 296 -20.96 -5.34 6.48
N GLY A 297 -19.70 -5.33 6.05
CA GLY A 297 -19.10 -4.19 5.36
C GLY A 297 -18.86 -2.97 6.24
N LYS A 298 -18.95 -3.10 7.57
CA LYS A 298 -18.73 -2.00 8.50
C LYS A 298 -17.24 -1.80 8.77
N TYR A 299 -16.89 -0.56 9.06
CA TYR A 299 -15.55 -0.23 9.51
C TYR A 299 -15.35 -0.66 10.97
N ARG A 300 -14.27 -1.38 11.25
CA ARG A 300 -13.87 -1.87 12.57
C ARG A 300 -12.61 -1.16 13.01
N LYS A 301 -12.65 -0.59 14.20
CA LYS A 301 -11.51 0.15 14.76
C LYS A 301 -10.50 -0.81 15.34
N ILE A 302 -9.22 -0.61 15.00
CA ILE A 302 -8.10 -1.35 15.60
C ILE A 302 -7.36 -0.40 16.54
N LYS A 303 -6.97 -0.92 17.69
CA LYS A 303 -6.06 -0.28 18.63
C LYS A 303 -4.94 -1.24 18.95
N VAL A 304 -3.70 -0.77 18.84
CA VAL A 304 -2.51 -1.51 19.26
C VAL A 304 -1.90 -0.80 20.46
N GLU A 305 -1.67 -1.54 21.52
CA GLU A 305 -1.07 -1.07 22.77
C GLU A 305 0.18 -1.89 23.09
N LEU A 306 1.18 -1.25 23.69
CA LEU A 306 2.32 -1.96 24.25
C LEU A 306 2.06 -2.29 25.71
N VAL A 307 2.31 -3.55 26.05
CA VAL A 307 2.09 -4.09 27.40
C VAL A 307 3.38 -4.68 27.97
N ALA A 308 3.58 -4.45 29.24
CA ALA A 308 4.66 -5.10 29.98
C ALA A 308 4.34 -6.58 30.27
N PRO A 309 5.32 -7.42 30.64
CA PRO A 309 5.10 -8.84 30.94
C PRO A 309 4.04 -9.11 32.03
N ASP A 310 3.83 -8.17 32.92
CA ASP A 310 2.80 -8.21 33.96
C ASP A 310 1.41 -7.80 33.48
N GLY A 311 1.29 -7.44 32.19
CA GLY A 311 0.05 -6.95 31.55
C GLY A 311 -0.25 -5.48 31.77
N GLY A 312 0.59 -4.75 32.52
CA GLY A 312 0.50 -3.32 32.71
C GLY A 312 1.01 -2.52 31.48
N PRO A 313 0.94 -1.18 31.52
CA PRO A 313 1.46 -0.35 30.45
C PRO A 313 2.98 -0.47 30.37
N MET A 314 3.50 -0.68 29.13
CA MET A 314 4.94 -0.75 28.91
C MET A 314 5.61 0.60 29.15
N THR A 315 6.80 0.56 29.76
CA THR A 315 7.66 1.73 29.95
C THR A 315 9.04 1.44 29.41
N PHE A 316 9.63 2.40 28.71
CA PHE A 316 11.02 2.35 28.26
C PHE A 316 11.86 3.33 29.07
N THR A 317 13.11 2.98 29.28
CA THR A 317 14.09 3.87 29.92
C THR A 317 15.31 4.02 29.03
N ASP A 318 15.88 5.22 29.01
CA ASP A 318 17.16 5.47 28.35
C ASP A 318 18.35 4.88 29.15
N GLN A 319 19.55 5.01 28.61
CA GLN A 319 20.78 4.54 29.26
C GLN A 319 21.04 5.19 30.63
N LYS A 320 20.37 6.32 30.94
CA LYS A 320 20.44 7.05 32.22
C LYS A 320 19.30 6.70 33.15
N GLY A 321 18.44 5.72 32.81
CA GLY A 321 17.29 5.31 33.62
C GLY A 321 16.09 6.27 33.55
N LYS A 322 16.09 7.28 32.67
CA LYS A 322 14.97 8.20 32.50
C LYS A 322 13.90 7.57 31.61
N LYS A 323 12.63 7.69 32.03
CA LYS A 323 11.48 7.21 31.23
C LYS A 323 11.44 7.93 29.86
N VAL A 324 11.36 7.13 28.81
CA VAL A 324 11.24 7.56 27.41
C VAL A 324 9.79 7.40 26.98
N LYS A 325 9.20 8.45 26.45
CA LYS A 325 7.88 8.35 25.79
C LYS A 325 8.06 7.68 24.44
N PHE A 326 7.07 6.92 24.02
CA PHE A 326 7.06 6.23 22.73
C PHE A 326 5.77 6.51 21.96
N GLN A 327 5.82 6.24 20.67
CA GLN A 327 4.69 6.33 19.74
C GLN A 327 4.53 4.99 19.02
N VAL A 328 3.29 4.57 18.86
CA VAL A 328 2.91 3.35 18.12
C VAL A 328 2.20 3.77 16.84
N TYR A 329 2.74 3.38 15.71
CA TYR A 329 2.14 3.57 14.41
C TYR A 329 1.57 2.24 13.94
N ALA A 330 0.26 2.18 13.80
CA ALA A 330 -0.48 1.01 13.34
C ALA A 330 -1.74 1.47 12.64
N ARG A 331 -2.27 0.66 11.75
CA ARG A 331 -3.54 0.97 11.09
C ARG A 331 -4.65 1.15 12.13
N GLN A 332 -5.50 2.16 11.90
CA GLN A 332 -6.57 2.51 12.85
C GLN A 332 -7.82 1.62 12.70
N GLY A 333 -7.88 0.80 11.66
CA GLY A 333 -9.01 -0.09 11.42
C GLY A 333 -9.03 -0.61 9.98
N TYR A 334 -10.10 -1.29 9.65
CA TYR A 334 -10.36 -1.84 8.32
C TYR A 334 -11.86 -1.95 8.06
N THR A 335 -12.26 -2.04 6.80
CA THR A 335 -13.64 -2.34 6.43
C THR A 335 -13.83 -3.85 6.33
N ALA A 336 -14.73 -4.40 7.12
CA ALA A 336 -15.04 -5.84 7.09
C ALA A 336 -15.58 -6.22 5.68
N PRO A 337 -15.29 -7.42 5.20
CA PRO A 337 -15.87 -7.89 3.94
C PRO A 337 -17.39 -7.84 3.98
N LYS A 338 -18.02 -7.70 2.82
CA LYS A 338 -19.48 -7.90 2.68
C LYS A 338 -19.74 -9.34 2.26
N SER A 339 -20.77 -9.95 2.83
CA SER A 339 -21.27 -11.22 2.33
C SER A 339 -21.78 -11.02 0.90
N ASN A 340 -21.20 -11.74 -0.05
CA ASN A 340 -21.70 -11.81 -1.44
C ASN A 340 -22.83 -12.86 -1.56
N VAL A 341 -23.74 -12.93 -0.58
CA VAL A 341 -24.95 -13.70 -0.80
C VAL A 341 -25.79 -12.91 -1.80
N ALA A 342 -25.72 -13.30 -3.07
CA ALA A 342 -26.67 -12.84 -4.07
C ALA A 342 -28.08 -13.26 -3.58
N ASN A 343 -28.92 -12.28 -3.30
CA ASN A 343 -30.36 -12.49 -3.12
C ASN A 343 -30.99 -12.88 -4.45
#